data_a2782b0e7cb2b16a01b6dacb87ad5bb4
#
_entry.id   a2782b0e7cb2b16a01b6dacb87ad5bb4
#
_cell.length_a   1.000
_cell.length_b   1.000
_cell.length_c   1.000
_cell.angle_alpha   90.00
_cell.angle_beta   90.00
_cell.angle_gamma   90.00
#
_symmetry.space_group_name_H-M   'P 1'
#
loop_
_entity.id
_entity.type
_entity.pdbx_description
1 polymer ?
#
loop_
_entity_poly.entity_id
_entity_poly.type
_entity_poly.pdbx_seq_one_letter_code
_entity_poly.pdbx_strand_id
1 'polypeptide(L)'
;MNDNAELLKQLRIERNQPEKKTPGPLQVVIPLAIAGVVLLSIAIAWWLLRGNGGPEVRTAQAAPLSSGPSAASVLDASGYVVARRMATVSAKVTGRVQEVLIEEGMRVEEGQVLARLDPVDADASRALATSQLAAARSQIDNVQAQLLEAEANATRLQKLVGNQLVSRAQYDQAVAQRDSLRAQLATVRRQAQVAQDQLRIAGHGVDNTVVRAPFSGVVIAKAAQPGEIVSPLATGGFTRTGIGTIVDMDSLEVEVDVGEAYIGRVRAKMPVEATLNAYPDWKIPAEVIATIPTADRGKATVKVRIALKEKDPRIVPDMGVTVSFLEQAPENDDEPRTGVRVPAEALVERDGQALVFVLGDDDRVSERQVQATASTGSTRDITSGLAPGELVVLDPPEELADGDRVKPAGSN
;
A
#
# COMPACT_ATOMS: atom_id res chain seq x y z
N MET A 1 -81.49 -35.72 14.82
CA MET A 1 -82.18 -36.28 13.75
C MET A 1 -81.21 -37.36 13.19
N ASN A 2 -81.07 -38.41 13.82
CA ASN A 2 -81.71 -39.68 13.99
C ASN A 2 -81.88 -40.38 12.65
N ASP A 3 -80.85 -41.08 12.16
CA ASP A 3 -81.07 -42.19 11.13
C ASP A 3 -79.86 -43.15 10.96
N ASN A 4 -78.79 -43.01 11.73
CA ASN A 4 -77.65 -43.93 11.58
C ASN A 4 -77.46 -44.95 12.71
N ALA A 5 -78.43 -45.03 13.64
CA ALA A 5 -78.34 -45.96 14.77
C ALA A 5 -79.07 -47.33 14.47
N GLU A 6 -79.87 -47.44 13.40
CA GLU A 6 -80.67 -48.62 13.04
C GLU A 6 -79.89 -49.63 12.19
N LEU A 7 -78.85 -49.23 11.49
CA LEU A 7 -78.08 -50.08 10.57
C LEU A 7 -76.96 -50.92 11.23
N LEU A 8 -76.68 -50.73 12.49
CA LEU A 8 -75.59 -51.47 13.19
C LEU A 8 -76.08 -52.69 13.98
N LYS A 9 -77.41 -52.96 13.96
CA LYS A 9 -78.02 -54.14 14.67
C LYS A 9 -78.12 -55.40 13.86
N GLN A 10 -77.79 -55.43 12.54
CA GLN A 10 -77.97 -56.58 11.66
C GLN A 10 -76.74 -57.43 11.41
N LEU A 11 -75.60 -57.18 12.08
CA LEU A 11 -74.40 -58.02 11.84
C LEU A 11 -73.95 -58.73 13.12
N ARG A 12 -74.81 -59.50 13.70
CA ARG A 12 -74.46 -60.45 14.77
C ARG A 12 -74.35 -61.86 14.21
N ILE A 13 -73.18 -62.35 13.92
CA ILE A 13 -72.89 -63.74 13.51
C ILE A 13 -72.71 -64.56 14.78
N GLU A 14 -73.48 -65.61 14.91
CA GLU A 14 -73.38 -66.61 15.98
C GLU A 14 -72.21 -67.52 15.78
N ARG A 15 -71.36 -67.69 16.80
CA ARG A 15 -70.18 -68.55 16.79
C ARG A 15 -70.50 -69.90 17.40
N ASN A 16 -70.50 -70.95 16.54
CA ASN A 16 -70.67 -72.33 16.95
C ASN A 16 -69.40 -72.86 17.66
N GLN A 17 -69.54 -73.52 18.80
CA GLN A 17 -68.48 -74.17 19.55
C GLN A 17 -68.31 -75.62 19.12
N PRO A 18 -67.03 -76.08 18.93
CA PRO A 18 -66.79 -77.52 18.82
C PRO A 18 -66.22 -78.08 20.14
N GLU A 19 -66.62 -79.33 20.37
CA GLU A 19 -66.36 -80.17 21.55
C GLU A 19 -64.85 -80.45 21.79
N LYS A 20 -64.46 -80.57 23.08
CA LYS A 20 -63.15 -81.02 23.58
C LYS A 20 -62.89 -82.49 23.38
N LYS A 21 -61.82 -82.86 22.70
CA LYS A 21 -61.18 -84.20 22.78
C LYS A 21 -59.86 -84.16 23.49
N THR A 22 -59.64 -84.96 24.51
CA THR A 22 -58.41 -85.06 25.31
C THR A 22 -57.34 -85.80 24.53
N PRO A 23 -56.09 -85.32 24.46
CA PRO A 23 -54.99 -85.98 23.79
C PRO A 23 -54.14 -86.85 24.75
N GLY A 24 -53.67 -87.98 24.26
CA GLY A 24 -52.80 -88.97 24.93
C GLY A 24 -51.36 -88.50 25.09
N PRO A 25 -50.57 -89.17 25.94
CA PRO A 25 -49.30 -88.68 26.45
C PRO A 25 -48.13 -88.56 25.44
N LEU A 26 -48.27 -89.08 24.23
CA LEU A 26 -47.19 -89.05 23.19
C LEU A 26 -47.22 -87.77 22.32
N GLN A 27 -48.22 -86.93 22.39
CA GLN A 27 -48.38 -85.73 21.54
C GLN A 27 -47.84 -84.43 22.24
N VAL A 28 -47.41 -84.55 23.49
CA VAL A 28 -46.90 -83.36 24.26
C VAL A 28 -45.37 -83.20 24.17
N VAL A 29 -44.63 -84.32 23.88
CA VAL A 29 -43.16 -84.31 23.82
C VAL A 29 -42.60 -83.67 22.54
N ILE A 30 -43.27 -83.87 21.41
CA ILE A 30 -42.82 -83.39 20.10
C ILE A 30 -42.93 -81.85 20.00
N PRO A 31 -43.99 -81.17 20.43
CA PRO A 31 -44.04 -79.71 20.34
C PRO A 31 -43.10 -79.02 21.33
N LEU A 32 -42.74 -79.66 22.46
CA LEU A 32 -41.77 -79.09 23.44
C LEU A 32 -40.33 -79.12 22.87
N ALA A 33 -39.97 -80.18 22.14
CA ALA A 33 -38.66 -80.22 21.49
C ALA A 33 -38.55 -79.24 20.31
N ILE A 34 -39.60 -79.03 19.52
CA ILE A 34 -39.64 -77.99 18.46
C ILE A 34 -39.61 -76.62 19.03
N ALA A 35 -40.29 -76.32 20.15
CA ALA A 35 -40.28 -75.02 20.84
C ALA A 35 -38.85 -74.69 21.40
N GLY A 36 -38.14 -75.71 21.91
CA GLY A 36 -36.74 -75.57 22.35
C GLY A 36 -35.76 -75.20 21.21
N VAL A 37 -35.92 -75.93 20.04
CA VAL A 37 -35.08 -75.59 18.86
C VAL A 37 -35.42 -74.22 18.27
N VAL A 38 -36.68 -73.83 18.27
CA VAL A 38 -37.09 -72.47 17.81
C VAL A 38 -36.57 -71.38 18.76
N LEU A 39 -36.61 -71.58 20.08
CA LEU A 39 -36.06 -70.63 21.03
C LEU A 39 -34.53 -70.51 20.92
N LEU A 40 -33.86 -71.69 20.69
CA LEU A 40 -32.39 -71.68 20.49
C LEU A 40 -32.01 -71.00 19.17
N SER A 41 -32.78 -71.23 18.08
CA SER A 41 -32.54 -70.53 16.80
C SER A 41 -32.86 -69.02 16.89
N ILE A 42 -33.88 -68.62 17.65
CA ILE A 42 -34.18 -67.20 17.93
C ILE A 42 -33.09 -66.57 18.80
N ALA A 43 -32.58 -67.31 19.78
CA ALA A 43 -31.46 -66.81 20.60
C ALA A 43 -30.14 -66.68 19.81
N ILE A 44 -29.87 -67.62 18.91
CA ILE A 44 -28.73 -67.57 17.98
C ILE A 44 -28.91 -66.44 16.97
N ALA A 45 -30.11 -66.33 16.37
CA ALA A 45 -30.42 -65.24 15.44
C ALA A 45 -30.37 -63.85 16.16
N TRP A 46 -30.84 -63.76 17.39
CA TRP A 46 -30.74 -62.54 18.20
C TRP A 46 -29.30 -62.22 18.59
N TRP A 47 -28.46 -63.24 18.89
CA TRP A 47 -27.04 -63.06 19.16
C TRP A 47 -26.24 -62.63 17.90
N LEU A 48 -26.55 -63.25 16.71
CA LEU A 48 -25.96 -62.87 15.43
C LEU A 48 -26.42 -61.48 14.93
N LEU A 49 -27.65 -61.06 15.22
CA LEU A 49 -28.16 -59.73 14.88
C LEU A 49 -27.71 -58.64 15.85
N ARG A 50 -27.29 -58.96 17.06
CA ARG A 50 -26.81 -58.03 18.08
C ARG A 50 -25.34 -57.68 17.91
N GLY A 51 -24.60 -58.36 17.03
CA GLY A 51 -23.15 -58.28 16.90
C GLY A 51 -22.61 -57.24 15.89
N ASN A 52 -23.45 -56.46 15.15
CA ASN A 52 -22.97 -55.66 14.01
C ASN A 52 -23.40 -54.19 14.02
N GLY A 53 -23.77 -53.60 15.12
CA GLY A 53 -24.13 -52.19 15.20
C GLY A 53 -23.22 -51.42 16.15
N GLY A 54 -22.08 -50.93 15.71
CA GLY A 54 -21.32 -49.94 16.44
C GLY A 54 -22.10 -48.63 16.56
N PRO A 55 -21.81 -47.78 17.52
CA PRO A 55 -22.45 -46.48 17.68
C PRO A 55 -22.29 -45.63 16.41
N GLU A 56 -23.34 -44.91 16.05
CA GLU A 56 -23.31 -43.95 14.96
C GLU A 56 -22.50 -42.73 15.38
N VAL A 57 -21.42 -42.40 14.62
CA VAL A 57 -20.52 -41.29 14.94
C VAL A 57 -20.39 -40.33 13.76
N ARG A 58 -20.37 -39.07 14.05
CA ARG A 58 -20.04 -38.02 13.05
C ARG A 58 -18.53 -37.98 12.85
N THR A 59 -18.08 -37.76 11.61
CA THR A 59 -16.66 -37.67 11.28
C THR A 59 -16.32 -36.39 10.58
N ALA A 60 -15.14 -35.89 10.78
CA ALA A 60 -14.55 -34.78 10.05
C ALA A 60 -13.16 -35.13 9.52
N GLN A 61 -12.79 -34.56 8.37
CA GLN A 61 -11.46 -34.76 7.82
C GLN A 61 -10.45 -33.78 8.43
N ALA A 62 -9.31 -34.28 8.85
CA ALA A 62 -8.19 -33.49 9.34
C ALA A 62 -7.60 -32.66 8.18
N ALA A 63 -7.81 -31.35 8.22
CA ALA A 63 -7.29 -30.43 7.21
C ALA A 63 -5.80 -30.14 7.46
N PRO A 64 -4.94 -30.10 6.43
CA PRO A 64 -3.57 -29.68 6.61
C PRO A 64 -3.53 -28.25 7.16
N LEU A 65 -2.65 -27.97 8.11
CA LEU A 65 -2.28 -26.61 8.46
C LEU A 65 -1.60 -26.02 7.23
N SER A 66 -2.32 -25.21 6.46
CA SER A 66 -1.71 -24.49 5.35
C SER A 66 -0.68 -23.53 5.94
N SER A 67 0.58 -23.80 5.68
CA SER A 67 1.70 -22.89 5.93
C SER A 67 1.68 -21.74 4.91
N GLY A 68 0.64 -20.93 4.98
CA GLY A 68 0.63 -19.61 4.39
C GLY A 68 0.52 -18.62 5.56
N PRO A 69 1.36 -17.61 5.64
CA PRO A 69 1.12 -16.52 6.55
C PRO A 69 -0.14 -15.79 6.05
N SER A 70 -1.30 -16.24 6.49
CA SER A 70 -2.45 -15.35 6.56
C SER A 70 -2.10 -14.38 7.69
N ALA A 71 -1.26 -13.37 7.38
CA ALA A 71 -1.06 -12.27 8.28
C ALA A 71 -2.45 -11.69 8.54
N ALA A 72 -2.95 -11.87 9.75
CA ALA A 72 -4.25 -11.33 10.13
C ALA A 72 -4.16 -9.81 9.98
N SER A 73 -5.06 -9.20 9.24
CA SER A 73 -5.19 -7.75 9.19
C SER A 73 -5.48 -7.26 10.60
N VAL A 74 -4.58 -6.44 11.13
CA VAL A 74 -4.73 -5.82 12.48
C VAL A 74 -5.64 -4.62 12.42
N LEU A 75 -5.68 -3.97 11.26
CA LEU A 75 -6.37 -2.70 11.05
C LEU A 75 -6.51 -2.44 9.55
N ASP A 76 -7.68 -1.99 9.14
CA ASP A 76 -7.92 -1.43 7.82
C ASP A 76 -8.08 0.08 7.92
N ALA A 77 -7.43 0.81 7.04
CA ALA A 77 -7.54 2.26 6.94
C ALA A 77 -7.76 2.68 5.49
N SER A 78 -8.54 3.73 5.31
CA SER A 78 -8.79 4.30 3.97
C SER A 78 -7.97 5.57 3.77
N GLY A 79 -7.60 5.84 2.53
CA GLY A 79 -6.83 7.00 2.16
C GLY A 79 -6.80 7.23 0.67
N TYR A 80 -5.79 7.95 0.22
CA TYR A 80 -5.60 8.31 -1.18
C TYR A 80 -4.17 8.12 -1.63
N VAL A 81 -4.01 7.85 -2.92
CA VAL A 81 -2.71 7.92 -3.58
C VAL A 81 -2.31 9.39 -3.71
N VAL A 82 -1.16 9.76 -3.22
CA VAL A 82 -0.60 11.11 -3.30
C VAL A 82 0.76 11.08 -3.98
N ALA A 83 1.07 12.14 -4.70
CA ALA A 83 2.41 12.27 -5.26
C ALA A 83 3.32 13.01 -4.26
N ARG A 84 4.45 12.43 -3.91
CA ARG A 84 5.45 13.09 -3.08
C ARG A 84 6.01 14.35 -3.74
N ARG A 85 6.15 14.34 -5.08
CA ARG A 85 6.62 15.47 -5.88
C ARG A 85 5.50 15.92 -6.79
N MET A 86 4.81 16.97 -6.37
CA MET A 86 3.80 17.68 -7.14
C MET A 86 4.09 19.18 -7.03
N ALA A 87 4.06 19.88 -8.13
CA ALA A 87 4.27 21.31 -8.15
C ALA A 87 3.34 22.01 -9.15
N THR A 88 2.67 23.05 -8.69
CA THR A 88 2.06 24.03 -9.57
C THR A 88 3.13 25.01 -10.02
N VAL A 89 3.52 24.90 -11.28
CA VAL A 89 4.56 25.73 -11.88
C VAL A 89 3.98 27.09 -12.22
N SER A 90 4.57 28.14 -11.64
CA SER A 90 4.18 29.53 -11.91
C SER A 90 5.31 30.30 -12.61
N ALA A 91 4.98 31.45 -13.18
CA ALA A 91 5.97 32.36 -13.70
C ALA A 91 6.74 33.02 -12.53
N LYS A 92 8.02 33.30 -12.73
CA LYS A 92 8.85 34.05 -11.75
C LYS A 92 8.63 35.56 -11.84
N VAL A 93 8.12 36.04 -12.97
CA VAL A 93 7.83 37.44 -13.26
C VAL A 93 6.40 37.60 -13.72
N THR A 94 5.81 38.77 -13.52
CA THR A 94 4.50 39.09 -14.08
C THR A 94 4.65 39.39 -15.55
N GLY A 95 3.80 38.78 -16.36
CA GLY A 95 3.78 38.99 -17.80
C GLY A 95 2.56 38.40 -18.48
N ARG A 96 2.29 38.81 -19.71
CA ARG A 96 1.27 38.21 -20.55
C ARG A 96 1.79 36.92 -21.14
N VAL A 97 0.99 35.87 -21.07
CA VAL A 97 1.32 34.56 -21.69
C VAL A 97 1.23 34.69 -23.21
N GLN A 98 2.31 34.47 -23.91
CA GLN A 98 2.38 34.46 -25.37
C GLN A 98 1.92 33.08 -25.90
N GLU A 99 2.47 32.01 -25.35
CA GLU A 99 2.13 30.65 -25.74
C GLU A 99 2.21 29.70 -24.54
N VAL A 100 1.40 28.64 -24.58
CA VAL A 100 1.44 27.51 -23.62
C VAL A 100 1.68 26.25 -24.44
N LEU A 101 2.75 25.53 -24.11
CA LEU A 101 3.26 24.38 -24.87
C LEU A 101 2.91 23.04 -24.19
N ILE A 102 2.03 23.06 -23.22
CA ILE A 102 1.61 21.86 -22.47
C ILE A 102 0.10 21.66 -22.59
N GLU A 103 -0.28 20.37 -22.53
CA GLU A 103 -1.65 19.93 -22.41
C GLU A 103 -1.77 18.93 -21.25
N GLU A 104 -2.97 18.79 -20.71
CA GLU A 104 -3.27 17.82 -19.66
C GLU A 104 -3.01 16.38 -20.15
N GLY A 105 -2.36 15.57 -19.30
CA GLY A 105 -1.92 14.24 -19.66
C GLY A 105 -0.56 14.17 -20.38
N MET A 106 0.01 15.32 -20.79
CA MET A 106 1.32 15.35 -21.47
C MET A 106 2.46 15.03 -20.48
N ARG A 107 3.38 14.19 -20.92
CA ARG A 107 4.63 13.94 -20.19
C ARG A 107 5.64 15.03 -20.52
N VAL A 108 6.32 15.56 -19.51
CA VAL A 108 7.34 16.61 -19.63
C VAL A 108 8.63 16.18 -18.94
N GLU A 109 9.76 16.66 -19.47
CA GLU A 109 11.08 16.45 -18.88
C GLU A 109 11.53 17.65 -18.06
N GLU A 110 12.44 17.45 -17.12
CA GLU A 110 13.05 18.54 -16.34
C GLU A 110 13.71 19.57 -17.28
N GLY A 111 13.43 20.86 -17.05
CA GLY A 111 13.92 21.97 -17.89
C GLY A 111 13.13 22.19 -19.19
N GLN A 112 12.19 21.31 -19.56
CA GLN A 112 11.34 21.50 -20.73
C GLN A 112 10.51 22.78 -20.61
N VAL A 113 10.38 23.52 -21.72
CA VAL A 113 9.58 24.75 -21.77
C VAL A 113 8.09 24.42 -21.71
N LEU A 114 7.40 24.98 -20.72
CA LEU A 114 5.98 24.81 -20.50
C LEU A 114 5.16 25.97 -21.11
N ALA A 115 5.68 27.17 -20.96
CA ALA A 115 5.06 28.39 -21.48
C ALA A 115 6.10 29.46 -21.74
N ARG A 116 5.76 30.43 -22.61
CA ARG A 116 6.52 31.65 -22.84
C ARG A 116 5.67 32.86 -22.53
N LEU A 117 6.26 33.77 -21.80
CA LEU A 117 5.67 35.13 -21.59
C LEU A 117 6.18 36.04 -22.68
N ASP A 118 5.44 37.15 -22.88
CA ASP A 118 5.83 38.21 -23.77
C ASP A 118 7.18 38.80 -23.32
N PRO A 119 8.26 38.68 -24.11
CA PRO A 119 9.60 39.08 -23.70
C PRO A 119 9.93 40.56 -24.02
N VAL A 120 9.01 41.33 -24.63
CA VAL A 120 9.30 42.64 -25.21
C VAL A 120 9.98 43.58 -24.21
N ASP A 121 9.46 43.70 -23.00
CA ASP A 121 10.00 44.58 -21.96
C ASP A 121 11.33 44.06 -21.41
N ALA A 122 11.46 42.75 -21.24
CA ALA A 122 12.69 42.11 -20.77
C ALA A 122 13.82 42.21 -21.81
N ASP A 123 13.52 42.01 -23.08
CA ASP A 123 14.46 42.17 -24.18
C ASP A 123 14.91 43.63 -24.33
N ALA A 124 13.98 44.60 -24.22
CA ALA A 124 14.31 46.02 -24.24
C ALA A 124 15.25 46.39 -23.06
N SER A 125 14.98 45.87 -21.88
CA SER A 125 15.85 46.07 -20.68
C SER A 125 17.23 45.48 -20.92
N ARG A 126 17.33 44.28 -21.50
CA ARG A 126 18.63 43.66 -21.84
C ARG A 126 19.37 44.42 -22.92
N ALA A 127 18.69 44.94 -23.92
CA ALA A 127 19.30 45.74 -24.95
C ALA A 127 19.87 47.06 -24.40
N LEU A 128 19.12 47.71 -23.48
CA LEU A 128 19.59 48.90 -22.79
C LEU A 128 20.87 48.60 -21.97
N ALA A 129 20.87 47.57 -21.15
CA ALA A 129 22.03 47.17 -20.36
C ALA A 129 23.25 46.79 -21.24
N THR A 130 23.00 46.19 -22.39
CA THR A 130 24.07 45.89 -23.39
C THR A 130 24.70 47.19 -23.89
N SER A 131 23.91 48.18 -24.23
CA SER A 131 24.39 49.46 -24.71
C SER A 131 25.17 50.22 -23.62
N GLN A 132 24.71 50.13 -22.34
CA GLN A 132 25.41 50.76 -21.19
C GLN A 132 26.77 50.09 -20.96
N LEU A 133 26.86 48.76 -21.07
CA LEU A 133 28.14 48.06 -20.96
C LEU A 133 29.08 48.44 -22.13
N ALA A 134 28.56 48.58 -23.36
CA ALA A 134 29.39 48.99 -24.51
C ALA A 134 29.94 50.43 -24.28
N ALA A 135 29.12 51.36 -23.79
CA ALA A 135 29.57 52.71 -23.45
C ALA A 135 30.65 52.71 -22.34
N ALA A 136 30.48 51.91 -21.29
CA ALA A 136 31.46 51.77 -20.22
C ALA A 136 32.79 51.16 -20.71
N ARG A 137 32.76 50.20 -21.66
CA ARG A 137 33.97 49.64 -22.30
C ARG A 137 34.68 50.67 -23.14
N SER A 138 33.97 51.46 -23.95
CA SER A 138 34.56 52.55 -24.73
C SER A 138 35.26 53.60 -23.85
N GLN A 139 34.69 53.83 -22.64
CA GLN A 139 35.34 54.73 -21.66
C GLN A 139 36.66 54.14 -21.11
N ILE A 140 36.73 52.81 -20.90
CA ILE A 140 37.99 52.14 -20.55
C ILE A 140 39.04 52.36 -21.66
N ASP A 141 38.66 52.16 -22.88
CA ASP A 141 39.57 52.27 -24.05
C ASP A 141 40.12 53.72 -24.13
N ASN A 142 39.26 54.72 -23.94
CA ASN A 142 39.65 56.13 -23.95
C ASN A 142 40.66 56.42 -22.81
N VAL A 143 40.35 56.09 -21.55
CA VAL A 143 41.26 56.33 -20.40
C VAL A 143 42.56 55.50 -20.56
N GLN A 144 42.47 54.32 -21.11
CA GLN A 144 43.65 53.47 -21.36
C GLN A 144 44.58 54.08 -22.40
N ALA A 145 44.05 54.67 -23.50
CA ALA A 145 44.83 55.39 -24.50
C ALA A 145 45.53 56.63 -23.86
N GLN A 146 44.80 57.42 -23.02
CA GLN A 146 45.37 58.54 -22.31
C GLN A 146 46.50 58.11 -21.34
N LEU A 147 46.31 56.99 -20.64
CA LEU A 147 47.32 56.46 -19.70
C LEU A 147 48.58 56.02 -20.48
N LEU A 148 48.41 55.36 -21.65
CA LEU A 148 49.52 54.92 -22.47
C LEU A 148 50.37 56.14 -22.94
N GLU A 149 49.73 57.27 -23.32
CA GLU A 149 50.39 58.52 -23.67
C GLU A 149 51.13 59.09 -22.48
N ALA A 150 50.48 59.16 -21.28
CA ALA A 150 51.09 59.69 -20.07
C ALA A 150 52.31 58.86 -19.57
N GLU A 151 52.21 57.51 -19.70
CA GLU A 151 53.30 56.59 -19.38
C GLU A 151 54.50 56.78 -20.33
N ALA A 152 54.27 56.95 -21.63
CA ALA A 152 55.29 57.22 -22.61
C ALA A 152 55.96 58.57 -22.35
N ASN A 153 55.18 59.60 -21.98
CA ASN A 153 55.68 60.94 -21.61
C ASN A 153 56.52 60.89 -20.33
N ALA A 154 56.05 60.29 -19.23
CA ALA A 154 56.81 60.14 -17.96
C ALA A 154 58.12 59.39 -18.20
N THR A 155 58.11 58.31 -18.98
CA THR A 155 59.32 57.54 -19.33
C THR A 155 60.30 58.36 -20.15
N ARG A 156 59.85 59.18 -21.03
CA ARG A 156 60.71 60.09 -21.83
C ARG A 156 61.36 61.16 -20.91
N LEU A 157 60.56 61.83 -20.07
CA LEU A 157 61.03 62.85 -19.12
C LEU A 157 61.98 62.24 -18.11
N GLN A 158 61.79 61.02 -17.64
CA GLN A 158 62.70 60.30 -16.72
C GLN A 158 64.13 60.21 -17.32
N LYS A 159 64.23 59.83 -18.63
CA LYS A 159 65.51 59.75 -19.34
C LYS A 159 66.17 61.15 -19.46
N LEU A 160 65.39 62.21 -19.75
CA LEU A 160 65.84 63.56 -19.91
C LEU A 160 66.33 64.24 -18.56
N VAL A 161 65.61 63.95 -17.48
CA VAL A 161 66.04 64.39 -16.11
C VAL A 161 67.36 63.74 -15.76
N GLY A 162 67.59 62.44 -16.06
CA GLY A 162 68.89 61.78 -15.80
C GLY A 162 70.01 62.42 -16.53
N ASN A 163 69.76 63.05 -17.68
CA ASN A 163 70.73 63.77 -18.49
C ASN A 163 70.76 65.31 -18.20
N GLN A 164 70.02 65.79 -17.15
CA GLN A 164 69.87 67.17 -16.79
C GLN A 164 69.31 68.13 -17.86
N LEU A 165 68.53 67.57 -18.84
CA LEU A 165 67.96 68.30 -19.97
C LEU A 165 66.56 68.90 -19.68
N VAL A 166 65.92 68.53 -18.56
CA VAL A 166 64.64 69.02 -18.12
C VAL A 166 64.60 69.15 -16.58
N SER A 167 63.64 69.95 -16.05
CA SER A 167 63.52 70.11 -14.61
C SER A 167 62.92 68.95 -13.91
N ARG A 168 63.28 68.63 -12.70
CA ARG A 168 62.72 67.62 -11.86
C ARG A 168 61.20 67.83 -11.62
N ALA A 169 60.80 69.09 -11.48
CA ALA A 169 59.38 69.45 -11.35
C ALA A 169 58.54 69.00 -12.55
N GLN A 170 59.04 69.10 -13.79
CA GLN A 170 58.34 68.62 -15.00
C GLN A 170 58.18 67.11 -14.99
N TYR A 171 59.18 66.33 -14.55
CA TYR A 171 59.13 64.91 -14.40
C TYR A 171 58.09 64.53 -13.31
N ASP A 172 58.11 65.11 -12.15
CA ASP A 172 57.23 64.86 -11.03
C ASP A 172 55.75 65.12 -11.43
N GLN A 173 55.51 66.18 -12.23
CA GLN A 173 54.17 66.49 -12.76
C GLN A 173 53.70 65.39 -13.75
N ALA A 174 54.57 64.87 -14.63
CA ALA A 174 54.20 63.82 -15.53
C ALA A 174 53.90 62.48 -14.82
N VAL A 175 54.67 62.17 -13.77
CA VAL A 175 54.41 61.04 -12.89
C VAL A 175 53.07 61.18 -12.19
N ALA A 176 52.73 62.33 -11.63
CA ALA A 176 51.47 62.61 -10.97
C ALA A 176 50.26 62.43 -11.96
N GLN A 177 50.45 62.93 -13.21
CA GLN A 177 49.41 62.73 -14.27
C GLN A 177 49.23 61.29 -14.65
N ARG A 178 50.33 60.53 -14.84
CA ARG A 178 50.27 59.08 -15.08
C ARG A 178 49.53 58.34 -13.97
N ASP A 179 49.86 58.64 -12.68
CA ASP A 179 49.26 57.94 -11.54
C ASP A 179 47.80 58.31 -11.35
N SER A 180 47.41 59.57 -11.66
CA SER A 180 46.01 60.00 -11.72
C SER A 180 45.20 59.24 -12.74
N LEU A 181 45.74 59.09 -13.99
CA LEU A 181 45.10 58.33 -15.05
C LEU A 181 44.99 56.82 -14.73
N ARG A 182 46.00 56.27 -14.02
CA ARG A 182 45.98 54.88 -13.57
C ARG A 182 44.89 54.69 -12.54
N ALA A 183 44.66 55.60 -11.60
CA ALA A 183 43.57 55.58 -10.63
C ALA A 183 42.21 55.73 -11.32
N GLN A 184 42.14 56.62 -12.32
CA GLN A 184 40.94 56.81 -13.15
C GLN A 184 40.60 55.53 -13.97
N LEU A 185 41.61 54.87 -14.57
CA LEU A 185 41.41 53.58 -15.25
C LEU A 185 40.82 52.51 -14.29
N ALA A 186 41.33 52.44 -13.08
CA ALA A 186 40.77 51.54 -12.04
C ALA A 186 39.31 51.86 -11.71
N THR A 187 38.91 53.13 -11.73
CA THR A 187 37.55 53.56 -11.48
C THR A 187 36.60 53.19 -12.63
N VAL A 188 36.95 53.50 -13.88
CA VAL A 188 36.12 53.20 -15.05
C VAL A 188 36.00 51.66 -15.29
N ARG A 189 37.05 50.89 -14.94
CA ARG A 189 36.96 49.42 -14.96
C ARG A 189 35.91 48.88 -13.94
N ARG A 190 35.84 49.46 -12.73
CA ARG A 190 34.79 49.11 -11.76
C ARG A 190 33.40 49.49 -12.25
N GLN A 191 33.27 50.66 -12.92
CA GLN A 191 31.98 51.07 -13.53
C GLN A 191 31.56 50.08 -14.65
N ALA A 192 32.50 49.62 -15.49
CA ALA A 192 32.19 48.62 -16.49
C ALA A 192 31.77 47.25 -15.87
N GLN A 193 32.38 46.90 -14.72
CA GLN A 193 31.94 45.69 -13.99
C GLN A 193 30.51 45.84 -13.48
N VAL A 194 30.12 47.00 -12.94
CA VAL A 194 28.73 47.27 -12.55
C VAL A 194 27.78 47.17 -13.73
N ALA A 195 28.14 47.73 -14.90
CA ALA A 195 27.34 47.65 -16.10
C ALA A 195 27.21 46.19 -16.61
N GLN A 196 28.26 45.39 -16.44
CA GLN A 196 28.24 43.96 -16.77
C GLN A 196 27.30 43.19 -15.85
N ASP A 197 27.30 43.47 -14.56
CA ASP A 197 26.39 42.87 -13.57
C ASP A 197 24.93 43.24 -13.87
N GLN A 198 24.69 44.51 -14.27
CA GLN A 198 23.35 44.96 -14.73
C GLN A 198 22.88 44.20 -15.96
N LEU A 199 23.77 43.96 -16.95
CA LEU A 199 23.44 43.12 -18.13
C LEU A 199 23.08 41.69 -17.73
N ARG A 200 23.80 41.11 -16.75
CA ARG A 200 23.51 39.78 -16.25
C ARG A 200 22.12 39.72 -15.60
N ILE A 201 21.79 40.71 -14.78
CA ILE A 201 20.45 40.84 -14.17
C ILE A 201 19.36 40.94 -15.23
N ALA A 202 19.56 41.80 -16.21
CA ALA A 202 18.61 41.93 -17.33
C ALA A 202 18.48 40.63 -18.16
N GLY A 203 19.57 39.87 -18.32
CA GLY A 203 19.57 38.55 -18.95
C GLY A 203 18.69 37.55 -18.17
N HIS A 204 18.81 37.51 -16.84
CA HIS A 204 17.91 36.71 -16.00
C HIS A 204 16.45 37.14 -16.13
N GLY A 205 16.19 38.44 -16.36
CA GLY A 205 14.84 38.92 -16.65
C GLY A 205 14.24 38.28 -17.90
N VAL A 206 15.02 38.16 -18.97
CA VAL A 206 14.62 37.44 -20.20
C VAL A 206 14.45 35.93 -19.94
N ASP A 207 15.39 35.30 -19.25
CA ASP A 207 15.28 33.87 -18.91
C ASP A 207 14.01 33.58 -18.11
N ASN A 208 13.60 34.47 -17.23
CA ASN A 208 12.39 34.32 -16.42
C ASN A 208 11.08 34.46 -17.21
N THR A 209 11.11 34.96 -18.45
CA THR A 209 9.93 34.93 -19.36
C THR A 209 9.67 33.54 -19.92
N VAL A 210 10.62 32.61 -19.79
CA VAL A 210 10.46 31.22 -20.21
C VAL A 210 10.21 30.34 -18.99
N VAL A 211 9.00 29.83 -18.87
CA VAL A 211 8.62 28.96 -17.77
C VAL A 211 8.96 27.51 -18.09
N ARG A 212 9.72 26.86 -17.23
CA ARG A 212 10.24 25.51 -17.42
C ARG A 212 9.79 24.54 -16.32
N ALA A 213 9.73 23.25 -16.65
CA ALA A 213 9.44 22.19 -15.71
C ALA A 213 10.55 22.07 -14.65
N PRO A 214 10.23 22.04 -13.35
CA PRO A 214 11.21 21.89 -12.28
C PRO A 214 11.70 20.44 -12.10
N PHE A 215 11.00 19.47 -12.65
CA PHE A 215 11.31 18.04 -12.66
C PHE A 215 10.51 17.35 -13.77
N SER A 216 10.89 16.13 -14.13
CA SER A 216 10.19 15.30 -15.10
C SER A 216 8.92 14.71 -14.49
N GLY A 217 7.80 14.72 -15.25
CA GLY A 217 6.52 14.23 -14.75
C GLY A 217 5.40 14.31 -15.77
N VAL A 218 4.16 14.24 -15.31
CA VAL A 218 2.95 14.37 -16.13
C VAL A 218 2.17 15.62 -15.72
N VAL A 219 1.69 16.36 -16.69
CA VAL A 219 0.83 17.54 -16.46
C VAL A 219 -0.56 17.05 -16.11
N ILE A 220 -1.04 17.41 -14.91
CA ILE A 220 -2.39 17.02 -14.44
C ILE A 220 -3.41 18.15 -14.58
N ALA A 221 -2.94 19.39 -14.67
CA ALA A 221 -3.81 20.54 -14.87
C ALA A 221 -3.09 21.63 -15.67
N LYS A 222 -3.79 22.23 -16.62
CA LYS A 222 -3.39 23.42 -17.37
C LYS A 222 -4.17 24.62 -16.84
N ALA A 223 -3.48 25.55 -16.17
CA ALA A 223 -4.13 26.66 -15.48
C ALA A 223 -4.17 27.94 -16.31
N ALA A 224 -3.17 28.19 -17.19
CA ALA A 224 -3.04 29.42 -17.96
C ALA A 224 -3.33 29.20 -19.44
N GLN A 225 -3.84 30.24 -20.08
CA GLN A 225 -4.08 30.28 -21.52
C GLN A 225 -3.32 31.43 -22.20
N PRO A 226 -3.01 31.31 -23.50
CA PRO A 226 -2.43 32.41 -24.26
C PRO A 226 -3.28 33.70 -24.18
N GLY A 227 -2.61 34.83 -23.96
CA GLY A 227 -3.26 36.13 -23.77
C GLY A 227 -3.57 36.51 -22.33
N GLU A 228 -3.61 35.56 -21.40
CA GLU A 228 -3.80 35.84 -19.97
C GLU A 228 -2.55 36.48 -19.33
N ILE A 229 -2.76 37.23 -18.25
CA ILE A 229 -1.66 37.75 -17.42
C ILE A 229 -1.44 36.78 -16.26
N VAL A 230 -0.20 36.33 -16.12
CA VAL A 230 0.26 35.48 -14.98
C VAL A 230 1.17 36.30 -14.06
N SER A 231 1.06 36.06 -12.77
CA SER A 231 1.87 36.74 -11.76
C SER A 231 2.15 35.81 -10.57
N PRO A 232 3.36 35.81 -9.98
CA PRO A 232 3.66 35.05 -8.78
C PRO A 232 2.91 35.57 -7.54
N LEU A 233 2.40 36.82 -7.58
CA LEU A 233 1.74 37.51 -6.48
C LEU A 233 0.26 37.78 -6.76
N ALA A 234 -0.41 36.98 -7.58
CA ALA A 234 -1.80 37.23 -7.94
C ALA A 234 -2.73 37.07 -6.72
N THR A 235 -3.37 38.16 -6.33
CA THR A 235 -4.37 38.21 -5.25
C THR A 235 -5.76 38.57 -5.72
N GLY A 236 -6.02 38.59 -7.05
CA GLY A 236 -7.31 39.03 -7.62
C GLY A 236 -7.72 38.26 -8.87
N GLY A 237 -9.00 38.28 -9.18
CA GLY A 237 -9.69 37.44 -10.16
C GLY A 237 -9.30 37.55 -11.64
N PHE A 238 -8.40 38.44 -12.01
CA PHE A 238 -7.94 38.63 -13.40
C PHE A 238 -6.52 38.12 -13.68
N THR A 239 -5.79 37.68 -12.65
CA THR A 239 -4.44 37.13 -12.79
C THR A 239 -4.38 35.72 -12.30
N ARG A 240 -3.68 34.84 -13.04
CA ARG A 240 -3.44 33.44 -12.67
C ARG A 240 -2.12 33.31 -11.95
N THR A 241 -2.07 32.45 -10.94
CA THR A 241 -0.83 32.18 -10.19
C THR A 241 -0.01 31.05 -10.77
N GLY A 242 -0.56 30.20 -11.65
CA GLY A 242 0.12 29.03 -12.20
C GLY A 242 -0.05 28.90 -13.70
N ILE A 243 0.91 28.24 -14.34
CA ILE A 243 0.83 27.81 -15.74
C ILE A 243 0.18 26.43 -15.81
N GLY A 244 0.59 25.51 -14.96
CA GLY A 244 0.06 24.15 -14.86
C GLY A 244 0.64 23.40 -13.67
N THR A 245 0.01 22.28 -13.34
CA THR A 245 0.46 21.40 -12.25
C THR A 245 1.09 20.15 -12.84
N ILE A 246 2.30 19.83 -12.39
CA ILE A 246 3.09 18.66 -12.80
C ILE A 246 3.20 17.71 -11.62
N VAL A 247 3.04 16.44 -11.89
CA VAL A 247 3.18 15.34 -10.92
C VAL A 247 4.25 14.38 -11.38
N ASP A 248 5.13 14.02 -10.48
CA ASP A 248 6.10 12.95 -10.67
C ASP A 248 5.43 11.61 -10.37
N MET A 249 5.07 10.88 -11.44
CA MET A 249 4.40 9.58 -11.36
C MET A 249 5.28 8.48 -10.74
N ASP A 250 6.60 8.67 -10.67
CA ASP A 250 7.52 7.75 -10.02
C ASP A 250 7.60 7.91 -8.51
N SER A 251 7.04 8.99 -7.99
CA SER A 251 7.06 9.37 -6.58
C SER A 251 5.70 9.19 -5.86
N LEU A 252 4.84 8.30 -6.37
CA LEU A 252 3.53 8.04 -5.78
C LEU A 252 3.68 7.28 -4.45
N GLU A 253 2.95 7.75 -3.46
CA GLU A 253 2.83 7.16 -2.13
C GLU A 253 1.34 7.09 -1.77
N VAL A 254 1.02 6.31 -0.76
CA VAL A 254 -0.34 6.27 -0.20
C VAL A 254 -0.35 7.00 1.13
N GLU A 255 -1.31 7.89 1.32
CA GLU A 255 -1.57 8.56 2.58
C GLU A 255 -2.91 8.09 3.13
N VAL A 256 -2.89 7.43 4.30
CA VAL A 256 -4.08 6.92 4.96
C VAL A 256 -4.34 7.62 6.28
N ASP A 257 -5.61 7.76 6.61
CA ASP A 257 -6.08 8.32 7.87
C ASP A 257 -6.33 7.17 8.86
N VAL A 258 -5.46 7.00 9.86
CA VAL A 258 -5.57 5.99 10.92
C VAL A 258 -6.14 6.62 12.18
N GLY A 259 -7.17 5.98 12.77
CA GLY A 259 -7.75 6.47 14.03
C GLY A 259 -6.75 6.48 15.18
N GLU A 260 -6.81 7.51 16.05
CA GLU A 260 -5.89 7.69 17.20
C GLU A 260 -5.82 6.46 18.11
N ALA A 261 -6.94 5.73 18.27
CA ALA A 261 -6.99 4.53 19.10
C ALA A 261 -6.08 3.39 18.59
N TYR A 262 -5.74 3.40 17.31
CA TYR A 262 -4.99 2.33 16.66
C TYR A 262 -3.56 2.72 16.27
N ILE A 263 -3.23 4.02 16.31
CA ILE A 263 -1.92 4.52 15.82
C ILE A 263 -0.73 3.91 16.58
N GLY A 264 -0.91 3.55 17.84
CA GLY A 264 0.13 2.90 18.65
C GLY A 264 0.56 1.51 18.14
N ARG A 265 -0.24 0.89 17.26
CA ARG A 265 0.08 -0.40 16.62
C ARG A 265 0.85 -0.22 15.31
N VAL A 266 0.79 0.97 14.71
CA VAL A 266 1.46 1.25 13.43
C VAL A 266 2.93 1.60 13.68
N ARG A 267 3.83 0.89 13.00
CA ARG A 267 5.27 1.10 13.11
C ARG A 267 5.87 1.36 11.72
N ALA A 268 6.96 2.14 11.68
CA ALA A 268 7.73 2.28 10.44
C ALA A 268 8.24 0.91 9.96
N LYS A 269 8.27 0.70 8.65
CA LYS A 269 8.63 -0.56 7.97
C LYS A 269 7.64 -1.71 8.19
N MET A 270 6.47 -1.45 8.75
CA MET A 270 5.42 -2.44 8.86
C MET A 270 4.90 -2.80 7.46
N PRO A 271 4.81 -4.10 7.11
CA PRO A 271 4.23 -4.53 5.85
C PRO A 271 2.74 -4.25 5.83
N VAL A 272 2.25 -3.77 4.71
CA VAL A 272 0.84 -3.49 4.47
C VAL A 272 0.44 -3.94 3.07
N GLU A 273 -0.84 -4.22 2.89
CA GLU A 273 -1.43 -4.54 1.61
C GLU A 273 -2.37 -3.40 1.21
N ALA A 274 -2.08 -2.76 0.08
CA ALA A 274 -2.89 -1.68 -0.46
C ALA A 274 -3.79 -2.22 -1.58
N THR A 275 -5.08 -1.88 -1.52
CA THR A 275 -6.07 -2.23 -2.54
C THR A 275 -6.72 -0.96 -3.05
N LEU A 276 -6.58 -0.68 -4.34
CA LEU A 276 -7.21 0.48 -4.97
C LEU A 276 -8.70 0.24 -5.13
N ASN A 277 -9.52 1.23 -4.81
CA ASN A 277 -10.98 1.13 -4.95
C ASN A 277 -11.41 0.86 -6.40
N ALA A 278 -10.62 1.30 -7.38
CA ALA A 278 -10.85 1.05 -8.80
C ALA A 278 -10.49 -0.39 -9.23
N TYR A 279 -9.67 -1.10 -8.46
CA TYR A 279 -9.18 -2.44 -8.77
C TYR A 279 -9.19 -3.31 -7.51
N PRO A 280 -10.37 -3.77 -7.04
CA PRO A 280 -10.53 -4.45 -5.75
C PRO A 280 -9.82 -5.81 -5.68
N ASP A 281 -9.61 -6.46 -6.83
CA ASP A 281 -8.95 -7.75 -6.90
C ASP A 281 -7.40 -7.64 -6.93
N TRP A 282 -6.87 -6.43 -7.06
CA TRP A 282 -5.43 -6.20 -7.14
C TRP A 282 -4.87 -5.73 -5.80
N LYS A 283 -4.15 -6.64 -5.15
CA LYS A 283 -3.46 -6.43 -3.88
C LYS A 283 -2.03 -6.00 -4.14
N ILE A 284 -1.68 -4.80 -3.73
CA ILE A 284 -0.37 -4.19 -3.97
C ILE A 284 0.42 -4.27 -2.67
N PRO A 285 1.56 -4.98 -2.64
CA PRO A 285 2.43 -5.00 -1.47
C PRO A 285 3.02 -3.61 -1.23
N ALA A 286 2.94 -3.15 0.00
CA ALA A 286 3.38 -1.82 0.39
C ALA A 286 4.02 -1.86 1.79
N GLU A 287 4.61 -0.74 2.22
CA GLU A 287 5.33 -0.63 3.47
C GLU A 287 5.13 0.74 4.11
N VAL A 288 4.95 0.80 5.42
CA VAL A 288 4.83 2.05 6.15
C VAL A 288 6.16 2.81 6.12
N ILE A 289 6.16 4.01 5.55
CA ILE A 289 7.31 4.92 5.57
C ILE A 289 7.44 5.58 6.94
N ALA A 290 6.37 6.26 7.35
CA ALA A 290 6.35 7.04 8.58
C ALA A 290 4.91 7.40 8.98
N THR A 291 4.72 7.63 10.25
CA THR A 291 3.54 8.28 10.81
C THR A 291 3.81 9.78 10.93
N ILE A 292 2.92 10.62 10.40
CA ILE A 292 3.04 12.08 10.52
C ILE A 292 2.57 12.47 11.94
N PRO A 293 3.40 13.09 12.77
CA PRO A 293 3.08 13.36 14.18
C PRO A 293 2.15 14.58 14.34
N THR A 294 1.04 14.56 13.60
CA THR A 294 0.01 15.59 13.61
C THR A 294 -1.34 14.91 13.51
N ALA A 295 -2.19 15.11 14.51
CA ALA A 295 -3.54 14.59 14.50
C ALA A 295 -4.52 15.61 13.89
N ASP A 296 -5.43 15.13 13.06
CA ASP A 296 -6.59 15.89 12.62
C ASP A 296 -7.67 15.85 13.71
N ARG A 297 -7.88 17.00 14.38
CA ARG A 297 -8.86 17.11 15.47
C ARG A 297 -10.30 16.91 15.01
N GLY A 298 -10.59 17.20 13.74
CA GLY A 298 -11.95 17.05 13.19
C GLY A 298 -12.34 15.60 12.98
N LYS A 299 -11.37 14.74 12.66
CA LYS A 299 -11.56 13.33 12.35
C LYS A 299 -11.03 12.38 13.45
N ALA A 300 -10.29 12.88 14.42
CA ALA A 300 -9.52 12.09 15.40
C ALA A 300 -8.63 11.03 14.72
N THR A 301 -7.94 11.41 13.65
CA THR A 301 -7.07 10.55 12.87
C THR A 301 -5.65 11.09 12.80
N VAL A 302 -4.70 10.21 12.55
CA VAL A 302 -3.29 10.51 12.31
C VAL A 302 -2.93 9.98 10.92
N LYS A 303 -2.24 10.79 10.13
CA LYS A 303 -1.84 10.42 8.78
C LYS A 303 -0.63 9.49 8.79
N VAL A 304 -0.72 8.42 8.02
CA VAL A 304 0.36 7.46 7.81
C VAL A 304 0.73 7.44 6.34
N ARG A 305 2.02 7.58 6.05
CA ARG A 305 2.56 7.49 4.70
C ARG A 305 3.09 6.10 4.43
N ILE A 306 2.76 5.59 3.26
CA ILE A 306 3.00 4.22 2.85
C ILE A 306 3.63 4.22 1.45
N ALA A 307 4.74 3.51 1.30
CA ALA A 307 5.41 3.30 0.03
C ALA A 307 4.81 2.10 -0.69
N LEU A 308 4.42 2.27 -1.94
CA LEU A 308 4.06 1.17 -2.82
C LEU A 308 5.34 0.48 -3.31
N LYS A 309 5.42 -0.85 -3.21
CA LYS A 309 6.59 -1.61 -3.71
C LYS A 309 6.53 -1.83 -5.21
N GLU A 310 5.35 -1.76 -5.79
CA GLU A 310 5.11 -1.89 -7.22
C GLU A 310 4.71 -0.55 -7.82
N LYS A 311 5.29 -0.22 -8.98
CA LYS A 311 4.93 0.95 -9.77
C LYS A 311 4.18 0.49 -11.00
N ASP A 312 2.95 0.96 -11.19
CA ASP A 312 2.13 0.60 -12.33
C ASP A 312 1.46 1.86 -12.89
N PRO A 313 1.39 2.02 -14.23
CA PRO A 313 0.73 3.19 -14.86
C PRO A 313 -0.75 3.36 -14.54
N ARG A 314 -1.42 2.31 -14.03
CA ARG A 314 -2.82 2.36 -13.58
C ARG A 314 -3.01 3.11 -12.27
N ILE A 315 -1.93 3.28 -11.50
CA ILE A 315 -1.96 4.02 -10.24
C ILE A 315 -1.83 5.51 -10.58
N VAL A 316 -2.86 6.28 -10.28
CA VAL A 316 -2.84 7.74 -10.50
C VAL A 316 -3.11 8.48 -9.21
N PRO A 317 -2.63 9.73 -9.08
CA PRO A 317 -2.92 10.58 -7.93
C PRO A 317 -4.42 10.70 -7.65
N ASP A 318 -4.76 10.92 -6.39
CA ASP A 318 -6.13 11.09 -5.87
C ASP A 318 -7.04 9.86 -5.98
N MET A 319 -6.51 8.69 -6.40
CA MET A 319 -7.23 7.42 -6.29
C MET A 319 -7.46 7.04 -4.83
N GLY A 320 -8.70 6.65 -4.52
CA GLY A 320 -9.05 6.07 -3.23
C GLY A 320 -8.41 4.69 -3.06
N VAL A 321 -7.88 4.44 -1.88
CA VAL A 321 -7.20 3.19 -1.53
C VAL A 321 -7.60 2.74 -0.12
N THR A 322 -7.75 1.45 0.04
CA THR A 322 -7.90 0.80 1.34
C THR A 322 -6.60 0.06 1.64
N VAL A 323 -6.06 0.25 2.83
CA VAL A 323 -4.81 -0.37 3.26
C VAL A 323 -5.07 -1.25 4.47
N SER A 324 -4.69 -2.51 4.36
CA SER A 324 -4.71 -3.50 5.43
C SER A 324 -3.31 -3.60 6.05
N PHE A 325 -3.21 -3.27 7.33
CA PHE A 325 -1.97 -3.40 8.09
C PHE A 325 -1.83 -4.85 8.56
N LEU A 326 -0.72 -5.48 8.20
CA LEU A 326 -0.46 -6.87 8.49
C LEU A 326 0.35 -6.99 9.78
N GLU A 327 -0.07 -7.86 10.69
CA GLU A 327 0.73 -8.16 11.86
C GLU A 327 2.01 -8.86 11.41
N GLN A 328 3.16 -8.32 11.75
CA GLN A 328 4.41 -9.06 11.62
C GLN A 328 4.33 -10.23 12.60
N ALA A 329 4.22 -11.44 12.07
CA ALA A 329 4.46 -12.63 12.89
C ALA A 329 5.84 -12.45 13.57
N PRO A 330 5.96 -12.75 14.86
CA PRO A 330 7.25 -12.65 15.53
C PRO A 330 8.28 -13.48 14.76
N GLU A 331 9.44 -12.90 14.52
CA GLU A 331 10.56 -13.42 13.68
C GLU A 331 11.09 -14.81 14.13
N ASN A 332 10.50 -15.40 15.19
CA ASN A 332 10.91 -16.67 15.79
C ASN A 332 10.07 -17.89 15.34
N ASP A 333 9.14 -17.75 14.39
CA ASP A 333 8.24 -18.84 13.98
C ASP A 333 8.47 -19.31 12.53
N ASP A 334 9.71 -19.22 12.02
CA ASP A 334 10.13 -19.78 10.72
C ASP A 334 10.25 -21.31 10.71
N GLU A 335 9.88 -22.02 11.78
CA GLU A 335 9.66 -23.47 11.68
C GLU A 335 8.32 -23.70 10.95
N PRO A 336 8.34 -24.46 9.84
CA PRO A 336 7.10 -24.83 9.16
C PRO A 336 6.22 -25.57 10.16
N ARG A 337 5.11 -24.97 10.57
CA ARG A 337 4.15 -25.62 11.47
C ARG A 337 3.58 -26.83 10.74
N THR A 338 4.25 -27.97 10.91
CA THR A 338 3.75 -29.26 10.45
C THR A 338 2.67 -29.70 11.41
N GLY A 339 1.45 -29.93 10.90
CA GLY A 339 0.32 -30.35 11.71
C GLY A 339 -0.98 -30.34 10.92
N VAL A 340 -2.05 -30.65 11.61
CA VAL A 340 -3.40 -30.70 11.05
C VAL A 340 -4.37 -29.92 11.93
N ARG A 341 -5.40 -29.38 11.32
CA ARG A 341 -6.51 -28.69 11.98
C ARG A 341 -7.72 -29.59 12.04
N VAL A 342 -8.28 -29.73 13.25
CA VAL A 342 -9.50 -30.51 13.49
C VAL A 342 -10.53 -29.67 14.23
N PRO A 343 -11.84 -29.97 14.13
CA PRO A 343 -12.86 -29.38 15.00
C PRO A 343 -12.57 -29.67 16.47
N ALA A 344 -12.88 -28.73 17.35
CA ALA A 344 -12.66 -28.89 18.80
C ALA A 344 -13.42 -30.10 19.39
N GLU A 345 -14.55 -30.46 18.78
CA GLU A 345 -15.40 -31.61 19.12
C GLU A 345 -14.70 -32.97 18.85
N ALA A 346 -13.60 -33.01 18.10
CA ALA A 346 -12.84 -34.23 17.86
C ALA A 346 -11.81 -34.53 18.97
N LEU A 347 -11.51 -33.58 19.84
CA LEU A 347 -10.51 -33.72 20.89
C LEU A 347 -11.17 -34.15 22.20
N VAL A 348 -10.73 -35.25 22.78
CA VAL A 348 -11.16 -35.74 24.09
C VAL A 348 -9.99 -35.69 25.06
N GLU A 349 -10.24 -35.25 26.26
CA GLU A 349 -9.23 -35.24 27.33
C GLU A 349 -9.55 -36.35 28.30
N ARG A 350 -8.67 -37.37 28.36
CA ARG A 350 -8.75 -38.50 29.33
C ARG A 350 -7.45 -38.55 30.10
N ASP A 351 -7.52 -38.69 31.39
CA ASP A 351 -6.37 -38.78 32.30
C ASP A 351 -5.31 -37.67 32.12
N GLY A 352 -5.77 -36.44 31.71
CA GLY A 352 -4.90 -35.29 31.47
C GLY A 352 -4.13 -35.38 30.14
N GLN A 353 -4.51 -36.29 29.24
CA GLN A 353 -3.91 -36.44 27.90
C GLN A 353 -4.96 -36.13 26.85
N ALA A 354 -4.54 -35.41 25.80
CA ALA A 354 -5.36 -35.11 24.65
C ALA A 354 -5.35 -36.29 23.67
N LEU A 355 -6.54 -36.79 23.37
CA LEU A 355 -6.73 -38.01 22.55
C LEU A 355 -7.68 -37.68 21.40
N VAL A 356 -7.48 -38.33 20.26
CA VAL A 356 -8.37 -38.29 19.08
C VAL A 356 -8.65 -39.70 18.60
N PHE A 357 -9.90 -39.97 18.24
CA PHE A 357 -10.30 -41.25 17.63
C PHE A 357 -10.25 -41.13 16.11
N VAL A 358 -9.35 -41.87 15.49
CA VAL A 358 -9.18 -41.90 14.02
C VAL A 358 -9.95 -43.08 13.46
N LEU A 359 -10.80 -42.84 12.47
CA LEU A 359 -11.55 -43.88 11.77
C LEU A 359 -10.68 -44.52 10.68
N GLY A 360 -10.48 -45.85 10.77
CA GLY A 360 -9.81 -46.66 9.76
C GLY A 360 -10.77 -47.13 8.66
N ASP A 361 -10.18 -47.69 7.59
CA ASP A 361 -10.91 -48.17 6.41
C ASP A 361 -11.85 -49.38 6.69
N ASP A 362 -11.70 -50.03 7.87
CA ASP A 362 -12.50 -51.18 8.30
C ASP A 362 -13.63 -50.86 9.28
N ASP A 363 -14.02 -49.59 9.35
CA ASP A 363 -15.01 -49.01 10.30
C ASP A 363 -14.62 -49.19 11.76
N ARG A 364 -13.32 -49.30 12.03
CA ARG A 364 -12.78 -49.32 13.39
C ARG A 364 -12.11 -48.01 13.75
N VAL A 365 -12.25 -47.63 15.01
CA VAL A 365 -11.59 -46.44 15.53
C VAL A 365 -10.27 -46.86 16.19
N SER A 366 -9.24 -46.04 15.99
CA SER A 366 -7.98 -46.14 16.73
C SER A 366 -7.80 -44.91 17.61
N GLU A 367 -7.57 -45.14 18.89
CA GLU A 367 -7.25 -44.10 19.86
C GLU A 367 -5.81 -43.63 19.67
N ARG A 368 -5.60 -42.32 19.46
CA ARG A 368 -4.27 -41.73 19.31
C ARG A 368 -4.06 -40.57 20.25
N GLN A 369 -2.95 -40.59 20.94
CA GLN A 369 -2.49 -39.45 21.70
C GLN A 369 -1.96 -38.38 20.77
N VAL A 370 -2.40 -37.15 20.97
CA VAL A 370 -2.06 -36.00 20.13
C VAL A 370 -1.54 -34.85 20.98
N GLN A 371 -0.69 -34.01 20.39
CA GLN A 371 -0.29 -32.75 20.98
C GLN A 371 -1.10 -31.61 20.35
N ALA A 372 -2.04 -31.10 21.10
CA ALA A 372 -2.86 -29.97 20.70
C ALA A 372 -2.26 -28.66 21.20
N THR A 373 -2.19 -27.66 20.32
CA THR A 373 -1.78 -26.29 20.66
C THR A 373 -3.00 -25.44 21.00
N ALA A 374 -2.78 -24.25 21.55
CA ALA A 374 -3.83 -23.36 22.04
C ALA A 374 -4.97 -23.12 21.02
N SER A 375 -6.19 -23.04 21.56
CA SER A 375 -7.46 -22.93 20.85
C SER A 375 -7.60 -21.64 20.04
N THR A 376 -8.04 -21.77 18.78
CA THR A 376 -8.56 -20.63 18.01
C THR A 376 -10.03 -20.91 17.67
N GLY A 377 -10.96 -20.45 18.52
CA GLY A 377 -12.40 -20.63 18.31
C GLY A 377 -12.87 -22.08 18.35
N SER A 378 -13.61 -22.54 17.32
CA SER A 378 -14.21 -23.88 17.19
C SER A 378 -13.27 -24.97 16.67
N THR A 379 -11.98 -24.67 16.40
CA THR A 379 -11.00 -25.63 15.87
C THR A 379 -9.78 -25.74 16.76
N ARG A 380 -9.05 -26.86 16.65
CA ARG A 380 -7.79 -27.15 17.36
C ARG A 380 -6.70 -27.49 16.35
N ASP A 381 -5.51 -26.94 16.57
CA ASP A 381 -4.34 -27.25 15.78
C ASP A 381 -3.55 -28.37 16.50
N ILE A 382 -3.32 -29.47 15.79
CA ILE A 382 -2.60 -30.65 16.28
C ILE A 382 -1.23 -30.67 15.60
N THR A 383 -0.17 -30.61 16.37
CA THR A 383 1.22 -30.59 15.89
C THR A 383 1.83 -31.96 15.70
N SER A 384 1.33 -32.98 16.40
CA SER A 384 1.83 -34.35 16.27
C SER A 384 0.76 -35.39 16.62
N GLY A 385 0.83 -36.56 15.97
CA GLY A 385 -0.08 -37.69 16.23
C GLY A 385 -1.17 -37.91 15.19
N LEU A 386 -1.40 -36.97 14.24
CA LEU A 386 -2.42 -37.07 13.21
C LEU A 386 -1.85 -36.66 11.85
N ALA A 387 -2.21 -37.36 10.79
CA ALA A 387 -1.82 -37.04 9.41
C ALA A 387 -2.90 -36.26 8.67
N PRO A 388 -2.53 -35.40 7.69
CA PRO A 388 -3.49 -34.69 6.85
C PRO A 388 -4.37 -35.68 6.08
N GLY A 389 -5.67 -35.44 6.10
CA GLY A 389 -6.66 -36.27 5.36
C GLY A 389 -7.25 -37.41 6.17
N GLU A 390 -6.75 -37.73 7.37
CA GLU A 390 -7.35 -38.73 8.24
C GLU A 390 -8.73 -38.29 8.74
N LEU A 391 -9.65 -39.25 8.87
CA LEU A 391 -11.00 -39.00 9.38
C LEU A 391 -11.00 -39.14 10.91
N VAL A 392 -11.44 -38.10 11.59
CA VAL A 392 -11.55 -38.06 13.05
C VAL A 392 -13.02 -38.10 13.48
N VAL A 393 -13.29 -38.77 14.57
CA VAL A 393 -14.63 -38.87 15.16
C VAL A 393 -14.94 -37.61 15.94
N LEU A 394 -16.12 -37.04 15.72
CA LEU A 394 -16.64 -35.88 16.47
C LEU A 394 -17.53 -36.35 17.63
N ASP A 395 -17.44 -35.69 18.77
CA ASP A 395 -18.20 -36.00 19.99
C ASP A 395 -18.19 -37.51 20.31
N PRO A 396 -17.01 -38.17 20.45
CA PRO A 396 -16.97 -39.61 20.68
C PRO A 396 -17.66 -39.95 22.01
N PRO A 397 -18.53 -41.00 22.04
CA PRO A 397 -19.15 -41.45 23.27
C PRO A 397 -18.11 -41.81 24.34
N GLU A 398 -18.40 -41.59 25.62
CA GLU A 398 -17.49 -41.88 26.74
C GLU A 398 -17.06 -43.38 26.80
N GLU A 399 -17.93 -44.27 26.29
CA GLU A 399 -17.69 -45.74 26.29
C GLU A 399 -16.86 -46.20 25.10
N LEU A 400 -16.50 -45.30 24.14
CA LEU A 400 -15.76 -45.65 22.93
C LEU A 400 -14.31 -45.98 23.32
N ALA A 401 -13.87 -47.21 22.92
CA ALA A 401 -12.54 -47.70 23.17
C ALA A 401 -11.74 -47.99 21.89
N ASP A 402 -10.45 -48.12 22.01
CA ASP A 402 -9.55 -48.47 20.91
C ASP A 402 -9.95 -49.84 20.28
N GLY A 403 -10.07 -49.82 18.94
CA GLY A 403 -10.47 -51.01 18.17
C GLY A 403 -11.98 -51.23 18.00
N ASP A 404 -12.83 -50.39 18.65
CA ASP A 404 -14.27 -50.51 18.53
C ASP A 404 -14.76 -50.23 17.11
N ARG A 405 -15.85 -50.91 16.71
CA ARG A 405 -16.46 -50.74 15.41
C ARG A 405 -17.52 -49.63 15.50
N VAL A 406 -17.45 -48.66 14.62
CA VAL A 406 -18.40 -47.56 14.56
C VAL A 406 -19.04 -47.47 13.17
N LYS A 407 -20.18 -46.83 13.09
CA LYS A 407 -20.84 -46.56 11.85
C LYS A 407 -20.79 -45.06 11.55
N PRO A 408 -20.07 -44.65 10.49
CA PRO A 408 -20.01 -43.23 10.17
C PRO A 408 -21.40 -42.74 9.73
N ALA A 409 -21.94 -41.76 10.43
CA ALA A 409 -23.11 -41.01 9.96
C ALA A 409 -22.60 -40.16 8.78
N GLY A 410 -23.22 -40.33 7.62
CA GLY A 410 -22.77 -39.74 6.36
C GLY A 410 -22.39 -38.26 6.53
N SER A 411 -21.21 -37.90 6.02
CA SER A 411 -20.69 -36.53 6.02
C SER A 411 -21.64 -35.63 5.22
N ASN A 412 -22.15 -34.61 5.86
CA ASN A 412 -22.84 -33.50 5.20
C ASN A 412 -21.81 -32.45 4.80
#